data_c2de2156e698a5e6f6def6be81b567a3
#
_entry.id   c2de2156e698a5e6f6def6be81b567a3
#
_cell.length_a   1.000
_cell.length_b   1.000
_cell.length_c   1.000
_cell.angle_alpha   90.00
_cell.angle_beta   90.00
_cell.angle_gamma   90.00
#
_symmetry.space_group_name_H-M   'P 1'
#
loop_
_entity.id
_entity.type
_entity.pdbx_description
1 polymer ?
#
loop_
_entity_poly.entity_id
_entity_poly.type
_entity_poly.pdbx_seq_one_letter_code
_entity_poly.pdbx_strand_id
1 'polypeptide(L)'
;VNLDGFAMSPQMLAQLATNQPGETVIVEAVMGLCDGGAGGVGSSVAVADALNLPIILVLDVRHTAQTAAMVAAGLNKLLPKSPIAGVVLNRVASPCHHALISAALDDVQLPLLGALPSDETLQIPSRHLGLVQAGDLADCGQLDPVLDSAAEIVEAHFEIAAILHLVGALPAPNAPAACLLPPPAQNITIPKDAAFGFCYAQLVWVLGRPGLRNTVFFPVYAGSSAK
;
A
#
# COMPACT_ATOMS: atom_id res chain seq x y z
N VAL A 1 6.03 3.13 -5.64
CA VAL A 1 5.70 4.56 -5.78
C VAL A 1 4.67 4.97 -4.73
N ASN A 2 4.71 6.20 -4.23
CA ASN A 2 3.72 6.69 -3.27
C ASN A 2 2.56 7.39 -3.99
N LEU A 3 1.34 7.05 -3.60
CA LEU A 3 0.10 7.65 -4.07
C LEU A 3 -0.49 8.48 -2.92
N ASP A 4 -0.33 9.79 -2.99
CA ASP A 4 -0.75 10.72 -1.93
C ASP A 4 -2.01 11.49 -2.36
N GLY A 5 -3.15 11.10 -1.80
CA GLY A 5 -4.45 11.70 -2.11
C GLY A 5 -4.62 13.15 -1.63
N PHE A 6 -3.72 13.66 -0.77
CA PHE A 6 -3.70 15.08 -0.39
C PHE A 6 -2.94 15.95 -1.39
N ALA A 7 -1.81 15.42 -1.89
CA ALA A 7 -0.86 16.17 -2.71
C ALA A 7 -1.03 15.95 -4.22
N MET A 8 -1.82 14.96 -4.62
CA MET A 8 -1.94 14.56 -6.02
C MET A 8 -3.36 14.66 -6.54
N SER A 9 -3.51 15.14 -7.77
CA SER A 9 -4.80 15.06 -8.47
C SER A 9 -5.12 13.61 -8.87
N PRO A 10 -6.40 13.28 -9.10
CA PRO A 10 -6.78 11.97 -9.61
C PRO A 10 -6.04 11.55 -10.89
N GLN A 11 -5.76 12.50 -11.77
CA GLN A 11 -4.99 12.29 -13.00
C GLN A 11 -3.53 11.90 -12.69
N MET A 12 -2.92 12.55 -11.69
CA MET A 12 -1.56 12.21 -11.25
C MET A 12 -1.51 10.83 -10.63
N LEU A 13 -2.48 10.48 -9.78
CA LEU A 13 -2.60 9.15 -9.19
C LEU A 13 -2.71 8.08 -10.28
N ALA A 14 -3.62 8.26 -11.25
CA ALA A 14 -3.80 7.34 -12.37
C ALA A 14 -2.51 7.20 -13.21
N GLN A 15 -1.84 8.31 -13.51
CA GLN A 15 -0.60 8.29 -14.28
C GLN A 15 0.54 7.57 -13.55
N LEU A 16 0.67 7.78 -12.24
CA LEU A 16 1.68 7.08 -11.44
C LEU A 16 1.39 5.59 -11.32
N ALA A 17 0.13 5.20 -11.14
CA ALA A 17 -0.27 3.81 -11.07
C ALA A 17 -0.06 3.08 -12.39
N THR A 18 -0.45 3.68 -13.53
CA THR A 18 -0.30 3.06 -14.86
C THR A 18 1.14 2.99 -15.35
N ASN A 19 2.03 3.83 -14.83
CA ASN A 19 3.45 3.82 -15.19
C ASN A 19 4.29 2.82 -14.35
N GLN A 20 3.66 2.05 -13.47
CA GLN A 20 4.40 1.01 -12.73
C GLN A 20 4.72 -0.16 -13.66
N PRO A 21 5.92 -0.76 -13.52
CA PRO A 21 6.26 -1.99 -14.23
C PRO A 21 5.44 -3.17 -13.70
N GLY A 22 5.12 -4.11 -14.55
CA GLY A 22 4.41 -5.35 -14.19
C GLY A 22 2.98 -5.39 -14.75
N GLU A 23 2.41 -6.59 -14.73
CA GLU A 23 1.06 -6.87 -15.24
C GLU A 23 -0.03 -6.54 -14.21
N THR A 24 0.34 -6.53 -12.94
CA THR A 24 -0.58 -6.28 -11.81
C THR A 24 0.02 -5.24 -10.88
N VAL A 25 -0.80 -4.30 -10.46
CA VAL A 25 -0.44 -3.28 -9.47
C VAL A 25 -1.23 -3.53 -8.18
N ILE A 26 -0.50 -3.66 -7.08
CA ILE A 26 -1.08 -3.72 -5.73
C ILE A 26 -0.84 -2.37 -5.05
N VAL A 27 -1.91 -1.76 -4.56
CA VAL A 27 -1.85 -0.52 -3.81
C VAL A 27 -2.05 -0.83 -2.33
N GLU A 28 -0.99 -0.65 -1.55
CA GLU A 28 -1.07 -0.75 -0.09
C GLU A 28 -1.63 0.55 0.48
N ALA A 29 -2.68 0.42 1.29
CA ALA A 29 -3.29 1.54 1.99
C ALA A 29 -2.69 1.70 3.39
N VAL A 30 -2.56 2.93 3.83
CA VAL A 30 -2.05 3.30 5.16
C VAL A 30 -3.20 3.74 6.04
N MET A 31 -3.20 3.33 7.31
CA MET A 31 -4.22 3.68 8.31
C MET A 31 -5.60 3.03 8.04
N GLY A 32 -6.64 3.50 8.71
CA GLY A 32 -8.01 3.03 8.45
C GLY A 32 -8.52 3.47 7.09
N LEU A 33 -9.35 2.64 6.48
CA LEU A 33 -9.85 2.80 5.11
C LEU A 33 -10.46 4.19 4.84
N CYS A 34 -11.23 4.72 5.81
CA CYS A 34 -11.92 6.00 5.70
C CYS A 34 -11.17 7.15 6.39
N ASP A 35 -10.01 6.87 7.02
CA ASP A 35 -9.26 7.88 7.74
C ASP A 35 -8.59 8.83 6.77
N GLY A 36 -8.87 10.12 6.94
CA GLY A 36 -8.40 11.19 6.08
C GLY A 36 -8.63 12.55 6.70
N GLY A 37 -8.42 13.59 5.94
CA GLY A 37 -8.76 14.95 6.33
C GLY A 37 -10.26 15.23 6.33
N ALA A 38 -10.63 16.47 6.58
CA ALA A 38 -12.01 16.91 6.56
C ALA A 38 -12.71 16.52 5.24
N GLY A 39 -13.86 15.85 5.34
CA GLY A 39 -14.59 15.36 4.17
C GLY A 39 -13.97 14.10 3.50
N GLY A 40 -13.07 13.39 4.19
CA GLY A 40 -12.46 12.17 3.68
C GLY A 40 -11.33 12.41 2.67
N VAL A 41 -10.86 13.63 2.52
CA VAL A 41 -9.77 13.99 1.61
C VAL A 41 -8.49 13.21 1.98
N GLY A 42 -7.85 12.58 0.99
CA GLY A 42 -6.62 11.83 1.17
C GLY A 42 -6.78 10.47 1.84
N SER A 43 -8.02 10.04 2.15
CA SER A 43 -8.27 8.69 2.67
C SER A 43 -7.93 7.61 1.64
N SER A 44 -7.70 6.39 2.11
CA SER A 44 -7.45 5.24 1.26
C SER A 44 -8.61 4.96 0.30
N VAL A 45 -9.85 5.14 0.76
CA VAL A 45 -11.04 5.01 -0.11
C VAL A 45 -11.09 6.09 -1.19
N ALA A 46 -10.65 7.33 -0.90
CA ALA A 46 -10.60 8.38 -1.92
C ALA A 46 -9.61 8.05 -3.04
N VAL A 47 -8.48 7.41 -2.70
CA VAL A 47 -7.52 6.91 -3.69
C VAL A 47 -8.09 5.74 -4.48
N ALA A 48 -8.75 4.79 -3.83
CA ALA A 48 -9.41 3.67 -4.49
C ALA A 48 -10.50 4.15 -5.47
N ASP A 49 -11.33 5.11 -5.04
CA ASP A 49 -12.36 5.74 -5.90
C ASP A 49 -11.75 6.44 -7.12
N ALA A 50 -10.64 7.17 -6.93
CA ALA A 50 -9.96 7.89 -8.00
C ALA A 50 -9.35 6.94 -9.04
N LEU A 51 -8.94 5.75 -8.62
CA LEU A 51 -8.33 4.73 -9.46
C LEU A 51 -9.30 3.62 -9.89
N ASN A 52 -10.56 3.69 -9.45
CA ASN A 52 -11.59 2.66 -9.68
C ASN A 52 -11.11 1.26 -9.28
N LEU A 53 -10.51 1.15 -8.10
CA LEU A 53 -9.97 -0.10 -7.58
C LEU A 53 -10.96 -0.82 -6.68
N PRO A 54 -11.08 -2.15 -6.79
CA PRO A 54 -11.72 -2.95 -5.77
C PRO A 54 -10.89 -2.92 -4.48
N ILE A 55 -11.56 -3.01 -3.33
CA ILE A 55 -10.90 -2.97 -2.03
C ILE A 55 -10.85 -4.37 -1.43
N ILE A 56 -9.67 -4.82 -1.05
CA ILE A 56 -9.49 -5.98 -0.17
C ILE A 56 -9.30 -5.44 1.24
N LEU A 57 -10.26 -5.71 2.12
CA LEU A 57 -10.23 -5.22 3.49
C LEU A 57 -9.45 -6.17 4.40
N VAL A 58 -8.35 -5.70 4.96
CA VAL A 58 -7.57 -6.47 5.95
C VAL A 58 -8.03 -6.10 7.36
N LEU A 59 -8.52 -7.07 8.12
CA LEU A 59 -9.02 -6.89 9.48
C LEU A 59 -8.15 -7.63 10.50
N ASP A 60 -7.63 -6.90 11.48
CA ASP A 60 -7.03 -7.49 12.68
C ASP A 60 -8.13 -8.02 13.61
N VAL A 61 -8.20 -9.34 13.76
CA VAL A 61 -9.28 -10.00 14.49
C VAL A 61 -8.85 -10.53 15.85
N ARG A 62 -7.72 -10.09 16.43
CA ARG A 62 -7.20 -10.58 17.73
C ARG A 62 -8.21 -10.53 18.87
N HIS A 63 -9.11 -9.56 18.88
CA HIS A 63 -10.04 -9.30 19.97
C HIS A 63 -11.48 -9.19 19.50
N THR A 64 -11.80 -9.71 18.32
CA THR A 64 -13.13 -9.66 17.73
C THR A 64 -13.41 -10.97 16.98
N ALA A 65 -14.67 -11.33 16.86
CA ALA A 65 -15.13 -12.49 16.11
C ALA A 65 -16.17 -12.03 15.06
N GLN A 66 -17.43 -12.44 15.15
CA GLN A 66 -18.48 -12.10 14.17
C GLN A 66 -18.66 -10.59 13.97
N THR A 67 -18.31 -9.75 14.96
CA THR A 67 -18.34 -8.29 14.83
C THR A 67 -17.47 -7.78 13.67
N ALA A 68 -16.39 -8.49 13.33
CA ALA A 68 -15.54 -8.15 12.19
C ALA A 68 -16.35 -8.13 10.87
N ALA A 69 -17.24 -9.10 10.67
CA ALA A 69 -18.12 -9.16 9.51
C ALA A 69 -19.11 -7.98 9.47
N MET A 70 -19.62 -7.56 10.63
CA MET A 70 -20.53 -6.41 10.72
C MET A 70 -19.81 -5.10 10.39
N VAL A 71 -18.54 -4.95 10.81
CA VAL A 71 -17.71 -3.81 10.43
C VAL A 71 -17.49 -3.79 8.91
N ALA A 72 -17.11 -4.91 8.33
CA ALA A 72 -16.91 -5.02 6.87
C ALA A 72 -18.19 -4.71 6.09
N ALA A 73 -19.34 -5.26 6.51
CA ALA A 73 -20.63 -4.99 5.89
C ALA A 73 -21.05 -3.53 6.00
N GLY A 74 -20.82 -2.91 7.16
CA GLY A 74 -21.09 -1.49 7.38
C GLY A 74 -20.27 -0.60 6.45
N LEU A 75 -18.96 -0.87 6.33
CA LEU A 75 -18.09 -0.18 5.39
C LEU A 75 -18.54 -0.38 3.94
N ASN A 76 -18.79 -1.61 3.53
CA ASN A 76 -19.22 -1.92 2.15
C ASN A 76 -20.52 -1.17 1.77
N LYS A 77 -21.46 -1.06 2.69
CA LYS A 77 -22.71 -0.31 2.48
C LYS A 77 -22.49 1.19 2.32
N LEU A 78 -21.46 1.74 2.98
CA LEU A 78 -21.16 3.17 2.98
C LEU A 78 -20.22 3.59 1.85
N LEU A 79 -19.65 2.64 1.10
CA LEU A 79 -18.67 2.87 0.03
C LEU A 79 -19.22 2.45 -1.35
N PRO A 80 -20.15 3.22 -1.94
CA PRO A 80 -20.87 2.79 -3.14
C PRO A 80 -20.01 2.78 -4.42
N LYS A 81 -18.88 3.50 -4.44
CA LYS A 81 -18.01 3.61 -5.63
C LYS A 81 -16.93 2.54 -5.68
N SER A 82 -16.30 2.27 -4.56
CA SER A 82 -15.24 1.27 -4.44
C SER A 82 -15.71 0.19 -3.47
N PRO A 83 -16.37 -0.86 -3.96
CA PRO A 83 -16.89 -1.92 -3.11
C PRO A 83 -15.77 -2.71 -2.46
N ILE A 84 -16.03 -3.24 -1.27
CA ILE A 84 -15.18 -4.25 -0.64
C ILE A 84 -15.39 -5.55 -1.42
N ALA A 85 -14.39 -5.93 -2.21
CA ALA A 85 -14.43 -7.12 -3.05
C ALA A 85 -14.12 -8.40 -2.26
N GLY A 86 -13.54 -8.28 -1.09
CA GLY A 86 -13.29 -9.38 -0.17
C GLY A 86 -12.57 -8.95 1.09
N VAL A 87 -12.46 -9.87 2.02
CA VAL A 87 -11.88 -9.67 3.35
C VAL A 87 -10.69 -10.60 3.55
N VAL A 88 -9.66 -10.11 4.20
CA VAL A 88 -8.54 -10.89 4.72
C VAL A 88 -8.53 -10.73 6.24
N LEU A 89 -8.49 -11.85 6.95
CA LEU A 89 -8.38 -11.85 8.41
C LEU A 89 -6.93 -11.93 8.83
N ASN A 90 -6.50 -11.04 9.68
CA ASN A 90 -5.15 -11.07 10.26
C ASN A 90 -5.24 -11.47 11.75
N ARG A 91 -4.30 -12.31 12.19
CA ARG A 91 -4.18 -12.80 13.59
C ARG A 91 -5.36 -13.62 14.05
N VAL A 92 -5.76 -14.58 13.23
CA VAL A 92 -6.75 -15.59 13.59
C VAL A 92 -6.21 -16.50 14.68
N ALA A 93 -6.92 -16.60 15.80
CA ALA A 93 -6.42 -17.27 16.99
C ALA A 93 -6.57 -18.81 16.96
N SER A 94 -7.56 -19.34 16.22
CA SER A 94 -7.86 -20.78 16.19
C SER A 94 -8.76 -21.15 15.02
N PRO A 95 -8.89 -22.45 14.66
CA PRO A 95 -9.87 -22.92 13.67
C PRO A 95 -11.31 -22.58 14.03
N CYS A 96 -11.69 -22.63 15.29
CA CYS A 96 -13.02 -22.25 15.76
C CYS A 96 -13.27 -20.74 15.54
N HIS A 97 -12.27 -19.90 15.85
CA HIS A 97 -12.33 -18.45 15.62
C HIS A 97 -12.50 -18.14 14.12
N HIS A 98 -11.72 -18.82 13.27
CA HIS A 98 -11.87 -18.73 11.81
C HIS A 98 -13.28 -19.08 11.36
N ALA A 99 -13.82 -20.23 11.78
CA ALA A 99 -15.14 -20.70 11.39
C ALA A 99 -16.26 -19.73 11.78
N LEU A 100 -16.18 -19.13 12.97
CA LEU A 100 -17.16 -18.15 13.45
C LEU A 100 -17.19 -16.88 12.57
N ILE A 101 -16.01 -16.39 12.17
CA ILE A 101 -15.94 -15.16 11.35
C ILE A 101 -16.33 -15.49 9.91
N SER A 102 -15.88 -16.61 9.36
CA SER A 102 -16.23 -17.05 8.01
C SER A 102 -17.74 -17.16 7.83
N ALA A 103 -18.43 -17.85 8.75
CA ALA A 103 -19.90 -17.97 8.71
C ALA A 103 -20.58 -16.57 8.74
N ALA A 104 -20.07 -15.65 9.58
CA ALA A 104 -20.62 -14.29 9.64
C ALA A 104 -20.33 -13.46 8.38
N LEU A 105 -19.21 -13.70 7.70
CA LEU A 105 -18.92 -13.08 6.39
C LEU A 105 -19.82 -13.62 5.29
N ASP A 106 -20.13 -14.94 5.31
CA ASP A 106 -21.07 -15.56 4.39
C ASP A 106 -22.49 -14.97 4.55
N ASP A 107 -22.93 -14.75 5.79
CA ASP A 107 -24.24 -14.13 6.09
C ASP A 107 -24.36 -12.71 5.49
N VAL A 108 -23.26 -11.97 5.41
CA VAL A 108 -23.23 -10.62 4.83
C VAL A 108 -22.72 -10.59 3.38
N GLN A 109 -22.53 -11.75 2.77
CA GLN A 109 -22.11 -11.94 1.38
C GLN A 109 -20.79 -11.25 1.02
N LEU A 110 -19.81 -11.26 1.92
CA LEU A 110 -18.47 -10.77 1.68
C LEU A 110 -17.48 -11.96 1.59
N PRO A 111 -16.79 -12.13 0.44
CA PRO A 111 -15.85 -13.23 0.26
C PRO A 111 -14.68 -13.15 1.25
N LEU A 112 -14.35 -14.27 1.89
CA LEU A 112 -13.11 -14.42 2.63
C LEU A 112 -11.98 -14.81 1.66
N LEU A 113 -11.01 -13.94 1.47
CA LEU A 113 -9.88 -14.11 0.52
C LEU A 113 -8.61 -14.63 1.17
N GLY A 114 -8.56 -14.63 2.50
CA GLY A 114 -7.42 -15.15 3.23
C GLY A 114 -7.59 -15.02 4.74
N ALA A 115 -6.89 -15.87 5.49
CA ALA A 115 -6.94 -15.87 6.95
C ALA A 115 -5.56 -16.21 7.53
N LEU A 116 -4.82 -15.20 7.95
CA LEU A 116 -3.50 -15.37 8.56
C LEU A 116 -3.63 -15.76 10.02
N PRO A 117 -2.99 -16.84 10.46
CA PRO A 117 -2.90 -17.16 11.87
C PRO A 117 -2.08 -16.10 12.62
N SER A 118 -2.20 -16.10 13.94
CA SER A 118 -1.31 -15.32 14.79
C SER A 118 0.05 -16.02 14.80
N ASP A 119 1.00 -15.48 14.04
CA ASP A 119 2.34 -16.04 13.90
C ASP A 119 3.40 -15.00 14.29
N GLU A 120 4.29 -15.37 15.20
CA GLU A 120 5.37 -14.51 15.66
C GLU A 120 6.50 -14.38 14.63
N THR A 121 6.61 -15.33 13.70
CA THR A 121 7.65 -15.32 12.66
C THR A 121 7.47 -14.22 11.62
N LEU A 122 6.23 -13.71 11.47
CA LEU A 122 5.91 -12.58 10.59
C LEU A 122 6.18 -11.21 11.23
N GLN A 123 6.77 -11.16 12.41
CA GLN A 123 7.08 -9.90 13.05
C GLN A 123 8.32 -9.27 12.43
N ILE A 124 8.12 -8.22 11.65
CA ILE A 124 9.23 -7.37 11.20
C ILE A 124 9.75 -6.60 12.42
N PRO A 125 11.08 -6.63 12.68
CA PRO A 125 11.67 -5.87 13.77
C PRO A 125 11.30 -4.39 13.66
N SER A 126 10.71 -3.82 14.70
CA SER A 126 10.42 -2.39 14.74
C SER A 126 11.57 -1.64 15.40
N ARG A 127 12.06 -0.60 14.74
CA ARG A 127 12.97 0.41 15.33
C ARG A 127 12.16 1.67 15.56
N HIS A 128 12.57 2.51 16.53
CA HIS A 128 11.94 3.81 16.76
C HIS A 128 10.60 4.00 16.05
N LEU A 129 9.55 4.44 16.56
CA LEU A 129 8.24 4.64 15.94
C LEU A 129 7.65 3.45 15.10
N GLY A 130 8.25 2.25 15.18
CA GLY A 130 7.73 1.05 14.53
C GLY A 130 8.04 0.90 13.03
N LEU A 131 8.91 1.71 12.45
CA LEU A 131 9.27 1.64 11.05
C LEU A 131 10.70 1.14 10.83
N VAL A 132 10.85 0.12 10.00
CA VAL A 132 12.14 -0.34 9.44
C VAL A 132 12.09 -0.14 7.94
N GLN A 133 13.08 0.54 7.37
CA GLN A 133 13.15 0.70 5.92
C GLN A 133 13.60 -0.59 5.27
N ALA A 134 13.06 -0.89 4.08
CA ALA A 134 13.47 -2.06 3.31
C ALA A 134 14.99 -2.06 3.01
N GLY A 135 15.59 -0.88 2.84
CA GLY A 135 17.03 -0.72 2.69
C GLY A 135 17.82 -1.23 3.90
N ASP A 136 17.37 -0.95 5.12
CA ASP A 136 18.03 -1.42 6.36
C ASP A 136 18.04 -2.96 6.45
N LEU A 137 16.93 -3.59 6.03
CA LEU A 137 16.81 -5.06 5.99
C LEU A 137 17.66 -5.66 4.88
N ALA A 138 17.72 -5.02 3.71
CA ALA A 138 18.56 -5.45 2.59
C ALA A 138 20.05 -5.38 2.94
N ASP A 139 20.50 -4.28 3.57
CA ASP A 139 21.88 -4.09 3.99
C ASP A 139 22.34 -5.14 5.02
N CYS A 140 21.40 -5.66 5.82
CA CYS A 140 21.66 -6.74 6.78
C CYS A 140 21.45 -8.15 6.18
N GLY A 141 21.07 -8.28 4.91
CA GLY A 141 20.75 -9.56 4.26
C GLY A 141 19.52 -10.27 4.84
N GLN A 142 18.64 -9.53 5.51
CA GLN A 142 17.42 -10.07 6.14
C GLN A 142 16.16 -9.89 5.29
N LEU A 143 16.22 -9.09 4.23
CA LEU A 143 15.05 -8.78 3.43
C LEU A 143 14.51 -10.00 2.69
N ASP A 144 15.35 -10.71 1.92
CA ASP A 144 14.94 -11.84 1.11
C ASP A 144 14.36 -12.98 1.96
N PRO A 145 15.01 -13.43 3.07
CA PRO A 145 14.43 -14.44 3.94
C PRO A 145 13.04 -14.07 4.53
N VAL A 146 12.85 -12.78 4.87
CA VAL A 146 11.54 -12.30 5.37
C VAL A 146 10.50 -12.34 4.27
N LEU A 147 10.85 -11.93 3.05
CA LEU A 147 9.95 -11.95 1.90
C LEU A 147 9.58 -13.38 1.48
N ASP A 148 10.54 -14.29 1.46
CA ASP A 148 10.31 -15.71 1.12
C ASP A 148 9.38 -16.35 2.14
N SER A 149 9.63 -16.16 3.43
CA SER A 149 8.77 -16.66 4.51
C SER A 149 7.36 -16.07 4.43
N ALA A 150 7.23 -14.78 4.16
CA ALA A 150 5.93 -14.14 3.98
C ALA A 150 5.18 -14.67 2.75
N ALA A 151 5.88 -14.95 1.65
CA ALA A 151 5.30 -15.51 0.44
C ALA A 151 4.75 -16.91 0.70
N GLU A 152 5.51 -17.79 1.35
CA GLU A 152 5.05 -19.14 1.73
C GLU A 152 3.77 -19.10 2.57
N ILE A 153 3.72 -18.20 3.55
CA ILE A 153 2.54 -18.05 4.41
C ILE A 153 1.33 -17.52 3.61
N VAL A 154 1.55 -16.56 2.74
CA VAL A 154 0.48 -16.04 1.87
C VAL A 154 -0.03 -17.13 0.93
N GLU A 155 0.85 -17.90 0.28
CA GLU A 155 0.45 -19.02 -0.57
C GLU A 155 -0.39 -20.06 0.19
N ALA A 156 -0.04 -20.35 1.45
CA ALA A 156 -0.74 -21.34 2.25
C ALA A 156 -2.12 -20.88 2.77
N HIS A 157 -2.34 -19.56 2.89
CA HIS A 157 -3.48 -19.00 3.61
C HIS A 157 -4.39 -18.07 2.80
N PHE A 158 -4.06 -17.81 1.52
CA PHE A 158 -4.83 -16.90 0.68
C PHE A 158 -5.39 -17.60 -0.55
N GLU A 159 -6.56 -17.18 -0.97
CA GLU A 159 -7.20 -17.56 -2.23
C GLU A 159 -6.62 -16.73 -3.40
N ILE A 160 -5.33 -16.96 -3.73
CA ILE A 160 -4.58 -16.16 -4.72
C ILE A 160 -5.32 -16.07 -6.06
N ALA A 161 -5.90 -17.18 -6.54
CA ALA A 161 -6.67 -17.18 -7.79
C ALA A 161 -7.88 -16.22 -7.71
N ALA A 162 -8.59 -16.21 -6.59
CA ALA A 162 -9.73 -15.31 -6.39
C ALA A 162 -9.27 -13.84 -6.34
N ILE A 163 -8.14 -13.56 -5.69
CA ILE A 163 -7.55 -12.21 -5.65
C ILE A 163 -7.17 -11.74 -7.05
N LEU A 164 -6.53 -12.59 -7.84
CA LEU A 164 -6.16 -12.25 -9.22
C LEU A 164 -7.37 -12.00 -10.13
N HIS A 165 -8.51 -12.64 -9.87
CA HIS A 165 -9.75 -12.36 -10.59
C HIS A 165 -10.35 -10.97 -10.30
N LEU A 166 -9.95 -10.32 -9.20
CA LEU A 166 -10.37 -8.95 -8.88
C LEU A 166 -9.58 -7.90 -9.66
N VAL A 167 -8.48 -8.28 -10.30
CA VAL A 167 -7.63 -7.34 -11.04
C VAL A 167 -8.40 -6.79 -12.24
N GLY A 168 -8.59 -5.47 -12.25
CA GLY A 168 -9.23 -4.73 -13.31
C GLY A 168 -8.26 -3.81 -14.05
N ALA A 169 -8.73 -3.22 -15.14
CA ALA A 169 -7.94 -2.21 -15.83
C ALA A 169 -7.90 -0.91 -15.04
N LEU A 170 -6.71 -0.36 -14.86
CA LEU A 170 -6.56 1.00 -14.33
C LEU A 170 -7.16 2.04 -15.29
N PRO A 171 -7.74 3.13 -14.77
CA PRO A 171 -8.25 4.19 -15.61
C PRO A 171 -7.12 4.81 -16.42
N ALA A 172 -7.30 4.89 -17.74
CA ALA A 172 -6.34 5.58 -18.59
C ALA A 172 -6.31 7.08 -18.22
N PRO A 173 -5.14 7.67 -18.04
CA PRO A 173 -5.05 9.09 -17.78
C PRO A 173 -5.55 9.86 -19.02
N ASN A 174 -6.66 10.59 -18.88
CA ASN A 174 -7.30 11.33 -19.97
C ASN A 174 -6.45 12.50 -20.52
N ALA A 175 -5.47 12.93 -19.74
CA ALA A 175 -4.49 13.96 -20.11
C ALA A 175 -3.23 13.83 -19.24
N PRO A 176 -2.07 14.32 -19.70
CA PRO A 176 -0.90 14.42 -18.82
C PRO A 176 -1.25 15.24 -17.58
N ALA A 177 -0.91 14.72 -16.39
CA ALA A 177 -1.14 15.45 -15.16
C ALA A 177 -0.42 16.81 -15.22
N ALA A 178 -1.14 17.88 -14.90
CA ALA A 178 -0.55 19.21 -14.83
C ALA A 178 0.47 19.24 -13.67
N CYS A 179 1.63 19.85 -13.93
CA CYS A 179 2.57 20.17 -12.87
C CYS A 179 2.00 21.33 -12.05
N LEU A 180 1.64 21.06 -10.80
CA LEU A 180 1.08 22.07 -9.89
C LEU A 180 2.14 23.07 -9.42
N LEU A 181 3.41 22.69 -9.44
CA LEU A 181 4.51 23.54 -9.00
C LEU A 181 5.48 23.79 -10.15
N PRO A 182 5.82 25.06 -10.46
CA PRO A 182 6.88 25.34 -11.40
C PRO A 182 8.22 24.83 -10.82
N PRO A 183 9.16 24.39 -11.68
CA PRO A 183 10.46 23.98 -11.20
C PRO A 183 11.18 25.18 -10.53
N PRO A 184 11.79 24.96 -9.36
CA PRO A 184 12.44 26.05 -8.62
C PRO A 184 13.70 26.59 -9.30
N ALA A 185 14.29 25.82 -10.21
CA ALA A 185 15.51 26.17 -10.92
C ALA A 185 15.66 25.34 -12.21
N GLN A 186 16.58 25.77 -13.09
CA GLN A 186 16.93 25.00 -14.31
C GLN A 186 17.82 23.79 -14.02
N ASN A 187 18.65 23.89 -12.97
CA ASN A 187 19.51 22.80 -12.52
C ASN A 187 19.07 22.41 -11.11
N ILE A 188 18.71 21.16 -10.91
CA ILE A 188 18.19 20.64 -9.64
C ILE A 188 19.03 19.44 -9.24
N THR A 189 19.57 19.47 -8.04
CA THR A 189 20.32 18.36 -7.47
C THR A 189 19.49 17.71 -6.37
N ILE A 190 19.30 16.40 -6.46
CA ILE A 190 18.54 15.60 -5.51
C ILE A 190 19.51 14.69 -4.77
N PRO A 191 19.73 14.87 -3.46
CA PRO A 191 20.53 13.93 -2.67
C PRO A 191 19.77 12.60 -2.56
N LYS A 192 20.49 11.48 -2.68
CA LYS A 192 19.95 10.15 -2.52
C LYS A 192 20.96 9.26 -1.80
N ASP A 193 20.64 8.89 -0.58
CA ASP A 193 21.38 7.92 0.23
C ASP A 193 20.46 7.26 1.25
N ALA A 194 20.99 6.53 2.22
CA ALA A 194 20.22 5.89 3.28
C ALA A 194 19.42 6.89 4.14
N ALA A 195 19.91 8.10 4.34
CA ALA A 195 19.23 9.16 5.08
C ALA A 195 18.13 9.86 4.24
N PHE A 196 18.33 9.91 2.92
CA PHE A 196 17.40 10.50 1.94
C PHE A 196 16.75 9.43 1.06
N GLY A 197 16.36 8.30 1.65
CA GLY A 197 15.75 7.17 0.94
C GLY A 197 14.34 7.44 0.45
N PHE A 198 13.60 8.34 1.12
CA PHE A 198 12.23 8.66 0.77
C PHE A 198 12.18 9.86 -0.19
N CYS A 199 11.62 9.64 -1.38
CA CYS A 199 11.38 10.68 -2.36
C CYS A 199 10.09 10.41 -3.13
N TYR A 200 9.26 11.43 -3.28
CA TYR A 200 8.06 11.31 -4.10
C TYR A 200 8.42 11.19 -5.58
N ALA A 201 8.08 10.07 -6.19
CA ALA A 201 8.41 9.76 -7.58
C ALA A 201 7.87 10.81 -8.57
N GLN A 202 6.69 11.38 -8.31
CA GLN A 202 6.13 12.44 -9.17
C GLN A 202 6.98 13.72 -9.15
N LEU A 203 7.64 14.06 -8.05
CA LEU A 203 8.53 15.21 -8.01
C LEU A 203 9.74 14.99 -8.91
N VAL A 204 10.36 13.82 -8.82
CA VAL A 204 11.50 13.45 -9.67
C VAL A 204 11.09 13.45 -11.15
N TRP A 205 9.92 12.91 -11.46
CA TRP A 205 9.39 12.87 -12.83
C TRP A 205 9.07 14.27 -13.39
N VAL A 206 8.48 15.13 -12.57
CA VAL A 206 8.20 16.53 -12.94
C VAL A 206 9.50 17.30 -13.17
N LEU A 207 10.50 17.09 -12.32
CA LEU A 207 11.81 17.72 -12.41
C LEU A 207 12.64 17.16 -13.59
N GLY A 208 12.32 15.96 -14.12
CA GLY A 208 12.98 15.32 -15.27
C GLY A 208 12.44 15.73 -16.64
N ARG A 209 11.54 16.72 -16.73
CA ARG A 209 10.97 17.16 -18.03
C ARG A 209 12.02 17.77 -18.97
N PRO A 210 11.80 17.69 -20.32
CA PRO A 210 12.69 18.32 -21.29
C PRO A 210 12.91 19.82 -21.00
N GLY A 211 14.17 20.23 -20.96
CA GLY A 211 14.56 21.59 -20.62
C GLY A 211 15.04 21.79 -19.19
N LEU A 212 14.89 20.76 -18.32
CA LEU A 212 15.44 20.75 -16.98
C LEU A 212 16.61 19.76 -16.89
N ARG A 213 17.64 20.10 -16.16
CA ARG A 213 18.76 19.21 -15.87
C ARG A 213 18.64 18.72 -14.43
N ASN A 214 18.43 17.42 -14.27
CA ASN A 214 18.46 16.78 -12.96
C ASN A 214 19.80 16.11 -12.76
N THR A 215 20.40 16.34 -11.63
CA THR A 215 21.56 15.60 -11.18
C THR A 215 21.19 14.91 -9.87
N VAL A 216 21.20 13.58 -9.88
CA VAL A 216 21.07 12.79 -8.64
C VAL A 216 22.45 12.76 -8.01
N PHE A 217 22.57 13.26 -6.81
CA PHE A 217 23.80 13.27 -6.04
C PHE A 217 23.73 12.19 -4.96
N PHE A 218 24.71 11.31 -4.96
CA PHE A 218 24.94 10.34 -3.88
C PHE A 218 26.01 10.94 -2.97
N PRO A 219 25.65 11.48 -1.79
CA PRO A 219 26.66 11.96 -0.86
C PRO A 219 27.54 10.79 -0.42
N VAL A 220 28.82 10.84 -0.77
CA VAL A 220 29.80 9.91 -0.24
C VAL A 220 30.13 10.39 1.15
N TYR A 221 29.53 9.80 2.17
CA TYR A 221 30.05 9.95 3.52
C TYR A 221 31.42 9.26 3.56
N ALA A 222 32.48 10.06 3.61
CA ALA A 222 33.76 9.55 3.99
C ALA A 222 33.57 8.98 5.40
N GLY A 223 33.53 7.67 5.50
CA GLY A 223 33.35 6.98 6.76
C GLY A 223 34.41 7.48 7.72
N SER A 224 34.00 8.18 8.77
CA SER A 224 34.87 8.41 9.91
C SER A 224 35.13 7.01 10.49
N SER A 225 36.29 6.46 10.20
CA SER A 225 36.84 5.36 10.96
C SER A 225 36.86 5.78 12.43
N ALA A 226 35.81 5.40 13.16
CA ALA A 226 35.85 5.47 14.60
C ALA A 226 36.98 4.55 15.07
N LYS A 227 38.01 5.16 15.66
CA LYS A 227 38.96 4.47 16.50
C LYS A 227 38.33 4.08 17.82
#